data_c31b7eac3e11d279cc832beaa1ed394e
#
_entry.id   c31b7eac3e11d279cc832beaa1ed394e
#
_cell.length_a   1.000
_cell.length_b   1.000
_cell.length_c   1.000
_cell.angle_alpha   90.00
_cell.angle_beta   90.00
_cell.angle_gamma   90.00
#
_symmetry.space_group_name_H-M   'P 1'
#
loop_
_entity.id
_entity.type
_entity.pdbx_description
1 polymer ?
#
loop_
_entity_poly.entity_id
_entity_poly.type
_entity_poly.pdbx_seq_one_letter_code
_entity_poly.pdbx_strand_id
1 'polypeptide(L)'
;MYQHDHQAYRKLQQIGKEITSKVKPRAVVVFSAHWQGGRDTIQVNTAEITELIYDFYGFPSHYYKEKYPNVGSREIADKVIEAIKDAGMNVEGVKRGLDHGVWASFKCAFDPEDNPLNVPVVQVSLFDTEDPDQHFRLGQAVSKLREDNIQIVVSGMAVHNLRDLRFTFGDPRPLPYAVSFDEALKEAVTSAPADRQKALRDLLKRPDARQAHPTFDHLLPIHVGAGAAGDDAGQRLFTLPEGSMSWAQFRFGDIPAN
;
A
#
# COMPACT_ATOMS: atom_id res chain seq x y z
N MET A 1 -5.53 -10.75 -13.65
CA MET A 1 -4.77 -9.72 -12.94
C MET A 1 -4.73 -8.41 -13.74
N TYR A 2 -4.41 -8.42 -15.02
CA TYR A 2 -4.42 -7.21 -15.84
C TYR A 2 -5.64 -7.18 -16.78
N GLN A 3 -6.81 -6.94 -16.18
CA GLN A 3 -8.00 -6.65 -16.98
C GLN A 3 -7.99 -5.15 -17.30
N HIS A 4 -7.49 -4.78 -18.47
CA HIS A 4 -7.36 -3.38 -18.90
C HIS A 4 -8.70 -2.62 -18.88
N ASP A 5 -9.81 -3.34 -18.95
CA ASP A 5 -11.16 -2.76 -18.88
C ASP A 5 -11.62 -2.54 -17.44
N HIS A 6 -10.94 -3.10 -16.44
CA HIS A 6 -11.34 -2.96 -15.05
C HIS A 6 -11.12 -1.52 -14.57
N GLN A 7 -12.14 -0.95 -13.92
CA GLN A 7 -12.10 0.45 -13.50
C GLN A 7 -10.94 0.76 -12.53
N ALA A 8 -10.62 -0.15 -11.62
CA ALA A 8 -9.51 0.01 -10.70
C ALA A 8 -8.14 0.04 -11.43
N TYR A 9 -7.99 -0.74 -12.53
CA TYR A 9 -6.79 -0.68 -13.37
C TYR A 9 -6.61 0.73 -13.96
N ARG A 10 -7.66 1.27 -14.57
CA ARG A 10 -7.62 2.63 -15.16
C ARG A 10 -7.34 3.70 -14.12
N LYS A 11 -7.89 3.52 -12.90
CA LYS A 11 -7.62 4.46 -11.79
C LYS A 11 -6.17 4.41 -11.32
N LEU A 12 -5.57 3.22 -11.22
CA LEU A 12 -4.14 3.07 -10.91
C LEU A 12 -3.26 3.73 -11.97
N GLN A 13 -3.57 3.56 -13.26
CA GLN A 13 -2.87 4.27 -14.34
C GLN A 13 -2.94 5.79 -14.18
N GLN A 14 -4.13 6.32 -13.85
CA GLN A 14 -4.31 7.76 -13.62
C GLN A 14 -3.44 8.24 -12.45
N ILE A 15 -3.47 7.52 -11.32
CA ILE A 15 -2.66 7.85 -10.14
C ILE A 15 -1.17 7.80 -10.49
N GLY A 16 -0.73 6.77 -11.19
CA GLY A 16 0.65 6.65 -11.64
C GLY A 16 1.09 7.84 -12.51
N LYS A 17 0.26 8.25 -13.48
CA LYS A 17 0.53 9.44 -14.30
C LYS A 17 0.57 10.73 -13.50
N GLU A 18 -0.28 10.89 -12.50
CA GLU A 18 -0.20 12.04 -11.58
C GLU A 18 1.12 12.07 -10.80
N ILE A 19 1.57 10.91 -10.31
CA ILE A 19 2.85 10.80 -9.58
C ILE A 19 4.03 11.14 -10.50
N THR A 20 4.11 10.56 -11.68
CA THR A 20 5.26 10.76 -12.59
C THR A 20 5.29 12.15 -13.21
N SER A 21 4.13 12.76 -13.51
CA SER A 21 4.06 14.03 -14.23
C SER A 21 3.97 15.26 -13.33
N LYS A 22 3.36 15.14 -12.15
CA LYS A 22 3.10 16.28 -11.24
C LYS A 22 3.94 16.20 -9.97
N VAL A 23 3.93 15.07 -9.27
CA VAL A 23 4.71 14.91 -8.04
C VAL A 23 6.20 14.83 -8.35
N LYS A 24 6.59 14.06 -9.36
CA LYS A 24 7.97 13.88 -9.82
C LYS A 24 8.92 13.52 -8.67
N PRO A 25 8.63 12.46 -7.92
CA PRO A 25 9.44 12.10 -6.77
C PRO A 25 10.85 11.69 -7.21
N ARG A 26 11.83 11.85 -6.32
CA ARG A 26 13.20 11.35 -6.57
C ARG A 26 13.36 9.87 -6.22
N ALA A 27 12.44 9.30 -5.45
CA ALA A 27 12.37 7.88 -5.09
C ALA A 27 10.97 7.53 -4.58
N VAL A 28 10.66 6.24 -4.54
CA VAL A 28 9.45 5.71 -3.91
C VAL A 28 9.83 4.78 -2.77
N VAL A 29 9.22 4.97 -1.61
CA VAL A 29 9.24 4.04 -0.49
C VAL A 29 7.88 3.38 -0.40
N VAL A 30 7.83 2.05 -0.45
CA VAL A 30 6.57 1.31 -0.51
C VAL A 30 6.45 0.27 0.60
N PHE A 31 5.29 0.26 1.26
CA PHE A 31 4.89 -0.75 2.25
C PHE A 31 3.84 -1.66 1.64
N SER A 32 4.04 -2.98 1.74
CA SER A 32 3.13 -3.97 1.16
C SER A 32 2.58 -4.90 2.22
N ALA A 33 1.29 -5.22 2.10
CA ALA A 33 0.62 -6.25 2.88
C ALA A 33 1.29 -7.64 2.80
N HIS A 34 2.08 -7.87 1.77
CA HIS A 34 2.76 -9.14 1.49
C HIS A 34 4.14 -9.26 2.15
N TRP A 35 4.55 -8.29 2.93
CA TRP A 35 5.80 -8.37 3.67
C TRP A 35 5.63 -7.94 5.12
N GLN A 36 5.53 -8.93 5.98
CA GLN A 36 5.61 -8.76 7.43
C GLN A 36 7.03 -9.15 7.87
N GLY A 37 7.72 -8.24 8.55
CA GLY A 37 9.06 -8.45 9.11
C GLY A 37 9.00 -9.21 10.43
N GLY A 38 9.51 -8.59 11.51
CA GLY A 38 9.37 -9.11 12.86
C GLY A 38 8.19 -8.49 13.61
N ARG A 39 7.86 -9.02 14.78
CA ARG A 39 6.82 -8.46 15.65
C ARG A 39 7.20 -7.08 16.19
N ASP A 40 8.49 -6.82 16.36
CA ASP A 40 9.06 -5.59 16.90
C ASP A 40 10.17 -4.98 16.01
N THR A 41 10.44 -5.59 14.86
CA THR A 41 11.56 -5.21 13.99
C THR A 41 11.06 -5.03 12.55
N ILE A 42 11.34 -3.87 11.98
CA ILE A 42 11.07 -3.55 10.58
C ILE A 42 12.25 -3.99 9.73
N GLN A 43 11.96 -4.46 8.55
CA GLN A 43 12.95 -4.81 7.54
C GLN A 43 12.88 -3.85 6.35
N VAL A 44 14.02 -3.37 5.91
CA VAL A 44 14.16 -2.45 4.77
C VAL A 44 14.99 -3.12 3.68
N ASN A 45 14.49 -3.15 2.46
CA ASN A 45 15.21 -3.70 1.33
C ASN A 45 16.39 -2.79 0.94
N THR A 46 17.60 -3.30 1.06
CA THR A 46 18.86 -2.59 0.73
C THR A 46 19.47 -3.04 -0.60
N ALA A 47 18.80 -3.92 -1.35
CA ALA A 47 19.29 -4.36 -2.65
C ALA A 47 19.15 -3.24 -3.69
N GLU A 48 20.15 -3.08 -4.54
CA GLU A 48 20.15 -2.12 -5.65
C GLU A 48 19.43 -2.66 -6.90
N ILE A 49 19.47 -3.96 -7.08
CA ILE A 49 18.70 -4.67 -8.12
C ILE A 49 17.94 -5.78 -7.41
N THR A 50 16.65 -5.86 -7.66
CA THR A 50 15.81 -6.86 -7.02
C THR A 50 15.08 -7.72 -8.05
N GLU A 51 14.95 -9.00 -7.71
CA GLU A 51 14.08 -9.92 -8.43
C GLU A 51 12.62 -9.72 -8.03
N LEU A 52 11.69 -10.28 -8.77
CA LEU A 52 10.28 -10.31 -8.41
C LEU A 52 9.99 -11.57 -7.59
N ILE A 53 9.16 -11.42 -6.57
CA ILE A 53 8.61 -12.54 -5.80
C ILE A 53 7.20 -12.82 -6.31
N TYR A 54 6.97 -14.07 -6.72
CA TYR A 54 5.66 -14.53 -7.21
C TYR A 54 4.95 -15.26 -6.07
N ASP A 55 4.54 -14.49 -5.08
CA ASP A 55 3.92 -14.95 -3.82
C ASP A 55 2.39 -15.15 -3.95
N PHE A 56 1.98 -15.81 -5.03
CA PHE A 56 0.60 -16.19 -5.31
C PHE A 56 0.57 -17.60 -5.91
N TYR A 57 -0.59 -18.27 -5.85
CA TYR A 57 -0.73 -19.66 -6.25
C TYR A 57 -1.98 -19.87 -7.10
N GLY A 58 -1.95 -20.89 -7.97
CA GLY A 58 -3.11 -21.29 -8.75
C GLY A 58 -3.45 -20.40 -9.94
N PHE A 59 -2.57 -19.49 -10.32
CA PHE A 59 -2.74 -18.64 -11.50
C PHE A 59 -2.17 -19.25 -12.77
N PRO A 60 -2.63 -18.84 -13.97
CA PRO A 60 -2.05 -19.26 -15.23
C PRO A 60 -0.54 -18.97 -15.30
N SER A 61 0.20 -19.87 -15.98
CA SER A 61 1.66 -19.87 -15.98
C SER A 61 2.31 -18.59 -16.50
N HIS A 62 1.62 -17.82 -17.35
CA HIS A 62 2.14 -16.58 -17.88
C HIS A 62 2.33 -15.51 -16.79
N TYR A 63 1.53 -15.50 -15.71
CA TYR A 63 1.71 -14.57 -14.59
C TYR A 63 3.01 -14.78 -13.81
N TYR A 64 3.56 -16.00 -13.81
CA TYR A 64 4.85 -16.31 -13.19
C TYR A 64 6.05 -15.93 -14.08
N LYS A 65 5.79 -15.38 -15.26
CA LYS A 65 6.80 -14.90 -16.22
C LYS A 65 6.78 -13.39 -16.36
N GLU A 66 5.89 -12.72 -15.63
CA GLU A 66 5.80 -11.26 -15.62
C GLU A 66 7.13 -10.65 -15.20
N LYS A 67 7.45 -9.50 -15.77
CA LYS A 67 8.65 -8.73 -15.42
C LYS A 67 8.26 -7.30 -15.11
N TYR A 68 8.95 -6.73 -14.18
CA TYR A 68 8.86 -5.33 -13.85
C TYR A 68 10.28 -4.83 -13.57
N PRO A 69 10.79 -3.83 -14.30
CA PRO A 69 12.09 -3.25 -14.01
C PRO A 69 12.05 -2.58 -12.65
N ASN A 70 12.99 -2.99 -11.81
CA ASN A 70 13.07 -2.44 -10.48
C ASN A 70 14.53 -2.16 -10.12
N VAL A 71 14.78 -0.90 -9.79
CA VAL A 71 16.06 -0.43 -9.28
C VAL A 71 15.82 0.06 -7.86
N GLY A 72 16.51 -0.53 -6.90
CA GLY A 72 16.56 -0.05 -5.52
C GLY A 72 17.58 1.08 -5.36
N SER A 73 17.74 1.53 -4.12
CA SER A 73 18.76 2.53 -3.76
C SER A 73 19.23 2.30 -2.34
N ARG A 74 20.51 2.06 -2.20
CA ARG A 74 21.13 1.96 -0.87
C ARG A 74 21.02 3.26 -0.09
N GLU A 75 21.23 4.41 -0.75
CA GLU A 75 21.09 5.73 -0.13
C GLU A 75 19.68 5.92 0.46
N ILE A 76 18.65 5.63 -0.32
CA ILE A 76 17.26 5.78 0.15
C ILE A 76 16.93 4.77 1.24
N ALA A 77 17.41 3.52 1.13
CA ALA A 77 17.23 2.51 2.17
C ALA A 77 17.88 2.95 3.50
N ASP A 78 19.09 3.51 3.46
CA ASP A 78 19.77 4.01 4.66
C ASP A 78 19.01 5.19 5.30
N LYS A 79 18.44 6.11 4.51
CA LYS A 79 17.57 7.18 5.01
C LYS A 79 16.32 6.64 5.71
N VAL A 80 15.69 5.60 5.15
CA VAL A 80 14.55 4.94 5.78
C VAL A 80 14.95 4.29 7.10
N ILE A 81 16.07 3.57 7.12
CA ILE A 81 16.61 2.93 8.33
C ILE A 81 16.90 3.97 9.42
N GLU A 82 17.53 5.08 9.05
CA GLU A 82 17.82 6.18 9.98
C GLU A 82 16.53 6.76 10.57
N ALA A 83 15.55 7.09 9.73
CA ALA A 83 14.27 7.65 10.16
C ALA A 83 13.53 6.73 11.15
N ILE A 84 13.55 5.40 10.91
CA ILE A 84 12.91 4.43 11.78
C ILE A 84 13.68 4.29 13.11
N LYS A 85 15.02 4.29 13.06
CA LYS A 85 15.87 4.27 14.27
C LYS A 85 15.69 5.51 15.15
N ASP A 86 15.62 6.69 14.52
CA ASP A 86 15.42 7.96 15.22
C ASP A 86 14.08 8.00 15.96
N ALA A 87 13.08 7.28 15.44
CA ALA A 87 11.79 7.10 16.11
C ALA A 87 11.82 6.03 17.22
N GLY A 88 12.99 5.44 17.53
CA GLY A 88 13.16 4.46 18.59
C GLY A 88 12.65 3.05 18.23
N MET A 89 12.50 2.74 16.96
CA MET A 89 12.06 1.42 16.50
C MET A 89 13.23 0.55 16.05
N ASN A 90 13.10 -0.76 16.26
CA ASN A 90 14.08 -1.72 15.72
C ASN A 90 13.91 -1.84 14.20
N VAL A 91 15.04 -1.79 13.50
CA VAL A 91 15.05 -1.90 12.03
C VAL A 91 16.35 -2.55 11.56
N GLU A 92 16.24 -3.37 10.53
CA GLU A 92 17.39 -4.00 9.88
C GLU A 92 17.30 -3.89 8.35
N GLY A 93 18.45 -3.82 7.72
CA GLY A 93 18.56 -3.89 6.27
C GLY A 93 18.66 -5.35 5.81
N VAL A 94 17.86 -5.71 4.82
CA VAL A 94 17.86 -7.05 4.21
C VAL A 94 17.93 -6.94 2.70
N LYS A 95 18.25 -8.04 2.01
CA LYS A 95 18.13 -8.15 0.55
C LYS A 95 16.91 -9.00 0.22
N ARG A 96 15.96 -8.43 -0.46
CA ARG A 96 14.69 -9.09 -0.81
C ARG A 96 14.21 -8.64 -2.20
N GLY A 97 13.49 -9.50 -2.90
CA GLY A 97 12.77 -9.13 -4.12
C GLY A 97 11.52 -8.30 -3.83
N LEU A 98 10.92 -7.71 -4.87
CA LEU A 98 9.59 -7.10 -4.76
C LEU A 98 8.51 -8.19 -4.79
N ASP A 99 7.58 -8.16 -3.85
CA ASP A 99 6.40 -9.03 -3.88
C ASP A 99 5.32 -8.49 -4.84
N HIS A 100 4.33 -9.33 -5.14
CA HIS A 100 3.32 -8.96 -6.13
C HIS A 100 2.38 -7.84 -5.64
N GLY A 101 2.27 -7.61 -4.35
CA GLY A 101 1.57 -6.44 -3.83
C GLY A 101 2.20 -5.13 -4.32
N VAL A 102 3.51 -5.14 -4.58
CA VAL A 102 4.22 -4.00 -5.19
C VAL A 102 4.26 -4.12 -6.71
N TRP A 103 4.96 -5.13 -7.26
CA TRP A 103 5.25 -5.12 -8.69
C TRP A 103 3.99 -5.23 -9.57
N ALA A 104 2.93 -5.92 -9.12
CA ALA A 104 1.73 -6.06 -9.92
C ALA A 104 0.94 -4.74 -9.99
N SER A 105 0.81 -4.02 -8.86
CA SER A 105 0.17 -2.72 -8.83
C SER A 105 1.02 -1.65 -9.54
N PHE A 106 2.33 -1.70 -9.38
CA PHE A 106 3.26 -0.77 -10.03
C PHE A 106 3.29 -0.96 -11.54
N LYS A 107 3.19 -2.19 -12.04
CA LYS A 107 3.07 -2.45 -13.47
C LYS A 107 1.80 -1.84 -14.08
N CYS A 108 0.73 -1.70 -13.28
CA CYS A 108 -0.48 -0.99 -13.73
C CYS A 108 -0.31 0.54 -13.66
N ALA A 109 0.26 1.06 -12.56
CA ALA A 109 0.41 2.49 -12.32
C ALA A 109 1.56 3.10 -13.13
N PHE A 110 2.65 2.37 -13.23
CA PHE A 110 3.90 2.77 -13.85
C PHE A 110 4.31 1.77 -14.92
N ASP A 111 3.47 1.67 -15.94
CA ASP A 111 3.74 0.79 -17.08
C ASP A 111 5.11 1.12 -17.69
N PRO A 112 6.03 0.15 -17.85
CA PRO A 112 7.36 0.41 -18.35
C PRO A 112 7.43 1.01 -19.76
N GLU A 113 6.39 0.82 -20.57
CA GLU A 113 6.33 1.34 -21.94
C GLU A 113 5.63 2.70 -22.00
N ASP A 114 4.50 2.86 -21.26
CA ASP A 114 3.65 4.06 -21.34
C ASP A 114 3.98 5.14 -20.31
N ASN A 115 4.36 4.74 -19.10
CA ASN A 115 4.54 5.64 -17.96
C ASN A 115 5.60 5.13 -16.98
N PRO A 116 6.84 4.93 -17.40
CA PRO A 116 7.88 4.38 -16.54
C PRO A 116 8.15 5.26 -15.32
N LEU A 117 8.33 4.63 -14.16
CA LEU A 117 8.59 5.34 -12.92
C LEU A 117 9.96 6.02 -12.90
N ASN A 118 10.99 5.39 -13.47
CA ASN A 118 12.36 5.94 -13.65
C ASN A 118 13.06 6.47 -12.38
N VAL A 119 12.61 6.07 -11.20
CA VAL A 119 13.24 6.40 -9.92
C VAL A 119 13.36 5.16 -9.05
N PRO A 120 14.28 5.13 -8.08
CA PRO A 120 14.45 3.98 -7.21
C PRO A 120 13.19 3.67 -6.40
N VAL A 121 12.96 2.37 -6.18
CA VAL A 121 11.90 1.85 -5.32
C VAL A 121 12.53 1.09 -4.16
N VAL A 122 12.23 1.50 -2.94
CA VAL A 122 12.66 0.81 -1.72
C VAL A 122 11.43 0.27 -1.01
N GLN A 123 11.34 -1.05 -0.92
CA GLN A 123 10.27 -1.72 -0.19
C GLN A 123 10.64 -1.87 1.28
N VAL A 124 9.66 -1.66 2.16
CA VAL A 124 9.77 -1.75 3.61
C VAL A 124 8.70 -2.70 4.13
N SER A 125 9.03 -3.52 5.12
CA SER A 125 8.07 -4.43 5.72
C SER A 125 7.05 -3.71 6.60
N LEU A 126 5.94 -4.39 6.85
CA LEU A 126 5.07 -4.14 8.01
C LEU A 126 5.63 -4.86 9.24
N PHE A 127 5.09 -4.58 10.43
CA PHE A 127 5.27 -5.46 11.58
C PHE A 127 4.45 -6.75 11.42
N ASP A 128 4.94 -7.85 11.96
CA ASP A 128 4.19 -9.11 12.06
C ASP A 128 3.25 -9.07 13.29
N THR A 129 2.36 -8.09 13.29
CA THR A 129 1.32 -7.90 14.30
C THR A 129 0.06 -7.33 13.65
N GLU A 130 -1.06 -7.42 14.36
CA GLU A 130 -2.29 -6.75 13.96
C GLU A 130 -2.54 -5.45 14.76
N ASP A 131 -1.49 -4.81 15.28
CA ASP A 131 -1.58 -3.57 16.03
C ASP A 131 -1.64 -2.34 15.09
N PRO A 132 -2.79 -1.68 14.97
CA PRO A 132 -2.94 -0.52 14.10
C PRO A 132 -2.16 0.69 14.57
N ASP A 133 -1.98 0.87 15.89
CA ASP A 133 -1.22 1.99 16.44
C ASP A 133 0.28 1.82 16.20
N GLN A 134 0.80 0.59 16.23
CA GLN A 134 2.18 0.30 15.89
C GLN A 134 2.48 0.67 14.42
N HIS A 135 1.58 0.32 13.51
CA HIS A 135 1.71 0.66 12.09
C HIS A 135 1.51 2.16 11.82
N PHE A 136 0.64 2.83 12.56
CA PHE A 136 0.49 4.28 12.47
C PHE A 136 1.78 4.99 12.89
N ARG A 137 2.40 4.57 14.01
CA ARG A 137 3.69 5.10 14.46
C ARG A 137 4.81 4.85 13.46
N LEU A 138 4.82 3.70 12.77
CA LEU A 138 5.76 3.43 11.67
C LEU A 138 5.61 4.47 10.56
N GLY A 139 4.39 4.82 10.20
CA GLY A 139 4.12 5.90 9.25
C GLY A 139 4.67 7.25 9.71
N GLN A 140 4.43 7.61 10.98
CA GLN A 140 4.97 8.83 11.56
C GLN A 140 6.51 8.88 11.51
N ALA A 141 7.18 7.74 11.75
CA ALA A 141 8.63 7.64 11.70
C ALA A 141 9.20 8.00 10.32
N VAL A 142 8.52 7.61 9.25
CA VAL A 142 8.98 7.87 7.86
C VAL A 142 8.41 9.15 7.24
N SER A 143 7.60 9.90 7.96
CA SER A 143 6.92 11.10 7.43
C SER A 143 7.89 12.14 6.86
N LYS A 144 9.05 12.34 7.50
CA LYS A 144 10.08 13.29 7.08
C LYS A 144 10.68 13.01 5.70
N LEU A 145 10.64 11.76 5.24
CA LEU A 145 11.13 11.41 3.91
C LEU A 145 10.40 12.17 2.80
N ARG A 146 9.17 12.60 3.06
CA ARG A 146 8.37 13.40 2.12
C ARG A 146 8.98 14.78 1.86
N GLU A 147 9.67 15.37 2.85
CA GLU A 147 10.39 16.64 2.71
C GLU A 147 11.57 16.53 1.72
N ASP A 148 12.12 15.34 1.58
CA ASP A 148 13.15 15.00 0.61
C ASP A 148 12.58 14.60 -0.78
N ASN A 149 11.33 14.91 -1.07
CA ASN A 149 10.62 14.52 -2.28
C ASN A 149 10.63 13.00 -2.53
N ILE A 150 10.50 12.22 -1.47
CA ILE A 150 10.32 10.78 -1.54
C ILE A 150 8.82 10.47 -1.42
N GLN A 151 8.28 9.79 -2.43
CA GLN A 151 6.86 9.38 -2.42
C GLN A 151 6.68 8.14 -1.54
N ILE A 152 5.80 8.24 -0.56
CA ILE A 152 5.37 7.07 0.23
C ILE A 152 4.15 6.46 -0.45
N VAL A 153 4.21 5.17 -0.69
CA VAL A 153 3.12 4.36 -1.25
C VAL A 153 2.81 3.24 -0.27
N VAL A 154 1.54 2.95 -0.05
CA VAL A 154 1.08 1.83 0.75
C VAL A 154 0.20 0.92 -0.09
N SER A 155 0.50 -0.36 -0.11
CA SER A 155 -0.17 -1.36 -0.93
C SER A 155 -0.86 -2.40 -0.06
N GLY A 156 -2.18 -2.35 -0.08
CA GLY A 156 -3.10 -3.26 0.59
C GLY A 156 -4.44 -3.25 -0.14
N MET A 157 -5.51 -3.54 0.57
CA MET A 157 -6.87 -3.46 0.05
C MET A 157 -7.83 -2.93 1.10
N ALA A 158 -8.85 -2.20 0.65
CA ALA A 158 -9.89 -1.68 1.54
C ALA A 158 -10.77 -2.79 2.14
N VAL A 159 -11.05 -3.84 1.36
CA VAL A 159 -11.67 -5.08 1.79
C VAL A 159 -10.96 -6.24 1.11
N HIS A 160 -10.58 -7.26 1.87
CA HIS A 160 -9.82 -8.41 1.36
C HIS A 160 -10.26 -9.71 2.05
N ASN A 161 -11.26 -10.40 1.48
CA ASN A 161 -11.70 -11.70 1.96
C ASN A 161 -11.64 -12.76 0.86
N LEU A 162 -10.50 -13.45 0.78
CA LEU A 162 -10.30 -14.54 -0.17
C LEU A 162 -11.12 -15.81 0.16
N ARG A 163 -11.60 -15.95 1.40
CA ARG A 163 -12.44 -17.11 1.80
C ARG A 163 -13.77 -17.06 1.06
N ASP A 164 -14.37 -15.88 0.98
CA ASP A 164 -15.64 -15.67 0.30
C ASP A 164 -15.46 -15.44 -1.21
N LEU A 165 -14.25 -15.05 -1.65
CA LEU A 165 -13.96 -14.83 -3.08
C LEU A 165 -14.28 -16.09 -3.93
N ARG A 166 -14.04 -17.29 -3.40
CA ARG A 166 -14.36 -18.55 -4.11
C ARG A 166 -15.86 -18.68 -4.48
N PHE A 167 -16.75 -18.00 -3.75
CA PHE A 167 -18.18 -18.01 -4.00
C PHE A 167 -18.66 -16.81 -4.79
N THR A 168 -17.87 -15.74 -4.82
CA THR A 168 -18.20 -14.46 -5.47
C THR A 168 -17.36 -14.19 -6.71
N PHE A 169 -16.48 -15.12 -7.08
CA PHE A 169 -15.62 -14.94 -8.26
C PHE A 169 -16.44 -14.77 -9.53
N GLY A 170 -16.24 -13.63 -10.21
CA GLY A 170 -16.99 -13.28 -11.43
C GLY A 170 -18.37 -12.67 -11.17
N ASP A 171 -18.81 -12.53 -9.93
CA ASP A 171 -20.03 -11.80 -9.58
C ASP A 171 -19.65 -10.36 -9.16
N PRO A 172 -20.04 -9.33 -9.92
CA PRO A 172 -19.71 -7.95 -9.60
C PRO A 172 -20.53 -7.40 -8.42
N ARG A 173 -21.55 -8.11 -7.96
CA ARG A 173 -22.39 -7.63 -6.85
C ARG A 173 -21.62 -7.75 -5.52
N PRO A 174 -21.40 -6.62 -4.81
CA PRO A 174 -20.65 -6.63 -3.57
C PRO A 174 -21.44 -7.31 -2.44
N LEU A 175 -20.74 -8.01 -1.57
CA LEU A 175 -21.31 -8.49 -0.33
C LEU A 175 -21.56 -7.30 0.62
N PRO A 176 -22.60 -7.36 1.48
CA PRO A 176 -22.98 -6.24 2.35
C PRO A 176 -21.83 -5.71 3.21
N TYR A 177 -20.99 -6.60 3.77
CA TYR A 177 -19.85 -6.19 4.58
C TYR A 177 -18.76 -5.48 3.74
N ALA A 178 -18.64 -5.82 2.45
CA ALA A 178 -17.66 -5.17 1.58
C ALA A 178 -18.01 -3.69 1.37
N VAL A 179 -19.29 -3.39 1.19
CA VAL A 179 -19.81 -2.00 1.08
C VAL A 179 -19.69 -1.28 2.43
N SER A 180 -20.17 -1.91 3.51
CA SER A 180 -20.20 -1.31 4.85
C SER A 180 -18.81 -0.98 5.37
N PHE A 181 -17.84 -1.89 5.20
CA PHE A 181 -16.48 -1.68 5.68
C PHE A 181 -15.70 -0.68 4.80
N ASP A 182 -15.89 -0.71 3.48
CA ASP A 182 -15.30 0.28 2.55
C ASP A 182 -15.73 1.71 2.91
N GLU A 183 -17.00 1.93 3.19
CA GLU A 183 -17.49 3.25 3.58
C GLU A 183 -16.96 3.67 4.95
N ALA A 184 -16.93 2.76 5.93
CA ALA A 184 -16.32 3.03 7.23
C ALA A 184 -14.83 3.37 7.13
N LEU A 185 -14.08 2.69 6.24
CA LEU A 185 -12.68 3.01 5.99
C LEU A 185 -12.54 4.41 5.39
N LYS A 186 -13.39 4.78 4.43
CA LYS A 186 -13.40 6.14 3.88
C LYS A 186 -13.63 7.17 4.98
N GLU A 187 -14.64 6.98 5.84
CA GLU A 187 -14.92 7.89 6.96
C GLU A 187 -13.70 8.05 7.88
N ALA A 188 -13.03 6.94 8.22
CA ALA A 188 -11.84 6.98 9.06
C ALA A 188 -10.66 7.70 8.39
N VAL A 189 -10.40 7.43 7.10
CA VAL A 189 -9.32 8.08 6.35
C VAL A 189 -9.55 9.59 6.18
N THR A 190 -10.79 9.99 5.94
CA THR A 190 -11.16 11.41 5.70
C THR A 190 -11.50 12.19 6.98
N SER A 191 -11.41 11.57 8.15
CA SER A 191 -11.57 12.26 9.44
C SER A 191 -10.47 13.31 9.64
N ALA A 192 -10.72 14.24 10.56
CA ALA A 192 -9.72 15.24 10.92
C ALA A 192 -8.40 14.57 11.34
N PRO A 193 -7.23 15.15 11.02
CA PRO A 193 -5.93 14.55 11.37
C PRO A 193 -5.80 14.14 12.84
N ALA A 194 -6.31 14.95 13.77
CA ALA A 194 -6.27 14.67 15.20
C ALA A 194 -7.09 13.43 15.62
N ASP A 195 -8.14 13.09 14.87
CA ASP A 195 -9.04 11.97 15.17
C ASP A 195 -8.72 10.72 14.36
N ARG A 196 -7.94 10.85 13.29
CA ARG A 196 -7.70 9.82 12.28
C ARG A 196 -7.11 8.54 12.84
N GLN A 197 -6.10 8.64 13.71
CA GLN A 197 -5.49 7.47 14.33
C GLN A 197 -6.53 6.66 15.12
N LYS A 198 -7.34 7.35 15.91
CA LYS A 198 -8.41 6.68 16.68
C LYS A 198 -9.46 6.07 15.76
N ALA A 199 -9.91 6.79 14.74
CA ALA A 199 -10.90 6.32 13.78
C ALA A 199 -10.43 5.05 13.05
N LEU A 200 -9.19 5.04 12.57
CA LEU A 200 -8.57 3.88 11.91
C LEU A 200 -8.41 2.70 12.87
N ARG A 201 -7.97 2.93 14.11
CA ARG A 201 -7.89 1.87 15.13
C ARG A 201 -9.26 1.25 15.43
N ASP A 202 -10.29 2.06 15.51
CA ASP A 202 -11.63 1.59 15.86
C ASP A 202 -12.29 0.77 14.73
N LEU A 203 -11.81 0.87 13.47
CA LEU A 203 -12.24 -0.01 12.37
C LEU A 203 -12.04 -1.49 12.70
N LEU A 204 -10.95 -1.85 13.37
CA LEU A 204 -10.63 -3.25 13.68
C LEU A 204 -11.62 -3.85 14.71
N LYS A 205 -12.37 -3.01 15.43
CA LYS A 205 -13.36 -3.42 16.44
C LYS A 205 -14.78 -3.53 15.89
N ARG A 206 -14.99 -3.17 14.63
CA ARG A 206 -16.33 -3.25 14.01
C ARG A 206 -16.80 -4.70 13.90
N PRO A 207 -18.11 -4.94 14.01
CA PRO A 207 -18.67 -6.28 13.87
C PRO A 207 -18.37 -6.95 12.52
N ASP A 208 -18.25 -6.16 11.46
CA ASP A 208 -17.95 -6.61 10.10
C ASP A 208 -16.44 -6.68 9.77
N ALA A 209 -15.57 -6.27 10.69
CA ALA A 209 -14.12 -6.17 10.43
C ALA A 209 -13.50 -7.52 10.03
N ARG A 210 -13.83 -8.61 10.70
CA ARG A 210 -13.31 -9.95 10.40
C ARG A 210 -13.98 -10.61 9.20
N GLN A 211 -15.11 -10.10 8.76
CA GLN A 211 -15.70 -10.49 7.47
C GLN A 211 -14.99 -9.77 6.34
N ALA A 212 -14.75 -8.47 6.47
CA ALA A 212 -14.01 -7.69 5.48
C ALA A 212 -12.53 -8.10 5.39
N HIS A 213 -11.92 -8.44 6.52
CA HIS A 213 -10.53 -8.83 6.65
C HIS A 213 -10.40 -10.00 7.63
N PRO A 214 -10.38 -11.26 7.15
CA PRO A 214 -10.10 -12.42 8.01
C PRO A 214 -8.77 -12.32 8.76
N THR A 215 -7.77 -11.66 8.16
CA THR A 215 -6.52 -11.17 8.75
C THR A 215 -6.34 -9.70 8.35
N PHE A 216 -5.74 -8.88 9.21
CA PHE A 216 -5.66 -7.43 8.97
C PHE A 216 -4.44 -6.98 8.15
N ASP A 217 -3.59 -7.89 7.69
CA ASP A 217 -2.40 -7.59 6.91
C ASP A 217 -2.67 -6.66 5.71
N HIS A 218 -3.77 -6.87 4.98
CA HIS A 218 -4.15 -6.02 3.84
C HIS A 218 -4.79 -4.68 4.23
N LEU A 219 -5.23 -4.52 5.48
CA LEU A 219 -5.73 -3.25 6.01
C LEU A 219 -4.61 -2.38 6.60
N LEU A 220 -3.61 -2.97 7.22
CA LEU A 220 -2.57 -2.25 7.97
C LEU A 220 -1.73 -1.26 7.14
N PRO A 221 -1.48 -1.46 5.84
CA PRO A 221 -0.78 -0.46 5.04
C PRO A 221 -1.40 0.94 5.09
N ILE A 222 -2.73 1.05 5.15
CA ILE A 222 -3.37 2.38 5.22
C ILE A 222 -3.07 3.10 6.55
N HIS A 223 -2.83 2.36 7.64
CA HIS A 223 -2.42 2.95 8.93
C HIS A 223 -1.03 3.57 8.82
N VAL A 224 -0.11 2.91 8.10
CA VAL A 224 1.22 3.48 7.79
C VAL A 224 1.06 4.75 6.96
N GLY A 225 0.26 4.70 5.90
CA GLY A 225 0.01 5.87 5.04
C GLY A 225 -0.58 7.04 5.81
N ALA A 226 -1.54 6.79 6.68
CA ALA A 226 -2.16 7.81 7.52
C ALA A 226 -1.20 8.41 8.56
N GLY A 227 -0.31 7.59 9.14
CA GLY A 227 0.75 8.08 10.03
C GLY A 227 1.78 8.95 9.30
N ALA A 228 2.15 8.56 8.07
CA ALA A 228 3.08 9.34 7.24
C ALA A 228 2.47 10.66 6.73
N ALA A 229 1.15 10.75 6.71
CA ALA A 229 0.43 11.94 6.24
C ALA A 229 0.55 13.14 7.19
N GLY A 230 0.77 12.92 8.49
CA GLY A 230 0.74 14.01 9.48
C GLY A 230 -0.62 14.73 9.46
N ASP A 231 -0.58 16.04 9.23
CA ASP A 231 -1.77 16.90 9.20
C ASP A 231 -2.46 16.99 7.83
N ASP A 232 -1.94 16.31 6.82
CA ASP A 232 -2.55 16.31 5.48
C ASP A 232 -3.92 15.64 5.48
N ALA A 233 -4.87 16.24 4.75
CA ALA A 233 -6.22 15.69 4.61
C ALA A 233 -6.21 14.37 3.81
N GLY A 234 -6.99 13.40 4.26
CA GLY A 234 -7.24 12.16 3.52
C GLY A 234 -8.38 12.33 2.51
N GLN A 235 -8.24 11.69 1.35
CA GLN A 235 -9.24 11.70 0.28
C GLN A 235 -9.42 10.29 -0.28
N ARG A 236 -10.68 9.89 -0.53
CA ARG A 236 -10.96 8.70 -1.35
C ARG A 236 -11.04 9.13 -2.81
N LEU A 237 -10.09 8.67 -3.62
CA LEU A 237 -10.00 9.00 -5.04
C LEU A 237 -10.90 8.12 -5.90
N PHE A 238 -11.21 6.94 -5.43
CA PHE A 238 -11.97 5.91 -6.13
C PHE A 238 -12.45 4.86 -5.14
N THR A 239 -13.56 4.22 -5.44
CA THR A 239 -13.96 2.96 -4.82
C THR A 239 -14.71 2.07 -5.79
N LEU A 240 -14.59 0.77 -5.60
CA LEU A 240 -15.33 -0.26 -6.29
C LEU A 240 -15.40 -1.50 -5.38
N PRO A 241 -16.42 -1.61 -4.52
CA PRO A 241 -16.72 -2.87 -3.85
C PRO A 241 -17.23 -3.89 -4.89
N GLU A 242 -16.66 -5.08 -4.91
CA GLU A 242 -16.95 -6.14 -5.86
C GLU A 242 -16.80 -7.50 -5.19
N GLY A 243 -17.87 -8.30 -5.16
CA GLY A 243 -17.85 -9.57 -4.42
C GLY A 243 -17.47 -9.36 -2.96
N SER A 244 -16.40 -10.03 -2.54
CA SER A 244 -15.82 -10.00 -1.19
C SER A 244 -14.62 -9.05 -1.05
N MET A 245 -14.42 -8.16 -2.01
CA MET A 245 -13.27 -7.28 -2.12
C MET A 245 -13.71 -5.82 -2.26
N SER A 246 -12.78 -4.86 -2.01
CA SER A 246 -12.94 -3.47 -2.45
C SER A 246 -11.63 -2.88 -2.95
N TRP A 247 -11.71 -2.20 -4.10
CA TRP A 247 -10.59 -1.60 -4.82
C TRP A 247 -10.41 -0.12 -4.51
N ALA A 248 -10.81 0.34 -3.33
CA ALA A 248 -10.70 1.76 -2.99
C ALA A 248 -9.25 2.25 -3.05
N GLN A 249 -9.11 3.49 -3.52
CA GLN A 249 -7.84 4.20 -3.64
C GLN A 249 -7.92 5.49 -2.83
N PHE A 250 -6.90 5.75 -2.04
CA PHE A 250 -6.83 6.91 -1.15
C PHE A 250 -5.58 7.73 -1.44
N ARG A 251 -5.64 9.00 -1.09
CA ARG A 251 -4.52 9.93 -1.06
C ARG A 251 -4.57 10.77 0.20
N PHE A 252 -3.42 11.10 0.73
CA PHE A 252 -3.24 12.11 1.76
C PHE A 252 -2.46 13.28 1.17
N GLY A 253 -2.93 14.48 1.45
CA GLY A 253 -2.37 15.72 0.93
C GLY A 253 -2.77 16.01 -0.53
N ASP A 254 -2.32 17.17 -1.00
CA ASP A 254 -2.63 17.66 -2.33
C ASP A 254 -1.50 17.34 -3.33
N ILE A 255 -1.87 17.25 -4.59
CA ILE A 255 -0.90 17.18 -5.68
C ILE A 255 -0.35 18.59 -5.89
N PRO A 256 0.98 18.76 -6.05
CA PRO A 256 1.55 20.06 -6.35
C PRO A 256 0.85 20.72 -7.54
N ALA A 257 0.48 22.00 -7.39
CA ALA A 257 0.01 22.79 -8.52
C ALA A 257 1.18 22.99 -9.50
N ASN A 258 0.89 22.78 -10.78
CA ASN A 258 1.88 23.03 -11.85
C ASN A 258 2.16 24.51 -11.99
#